data_4330034e5182eeae3759da90a7003bdf
#
_entry.id   4330034e5182eeae3759da90a7003bdf
#
_cell.length_a   1.000
_cell.length_b   1.000
_cell.length_c   1.000
_cell.angle_alpha   90.00
_cell.angle_beta   90.00
_cell.angle_gamma   90.00
#
_symmetry.space_group_name_H-M   'P 1'
#
loop_
_entity.id
_entity.type
_entity.pdbx_description
1 polymer ?
#
loop_
_entity_poly.entity_id
_entity_poly.type
_entity_poly.pdbx_seq_one_letter_code
_entity_poly.pdbx_strand_id
1 'polypeptide(L)'
;MKKFLSILCLCAILLTACSSNNKKEEQTKVEEKQKEDNGTHEVVDHAGNTVKVPNKIKRIVIDQVPIVSTYVSFFNGKAPHIVGYAGDFKNTISKTVLKNMAPELENVTETVQGQSDLNVEEIVKLKPDVIFYNANNKKHAEELKKTGIPIIGFSTVGYKTPNDSLIRYKEWLKLLEDVFNEKGKMNDFISYGDSLVSEVKEKISKIDENKRPNAMIMFKYLDGILQVAGKGTFGDAWLNNLGVKNVAAEEKGFAKINFEQLYKWNPDILFLSGPGHIKLKTKDIIENKVDKADFSPLKSVKNGKVYNTNLGMWNWFTPNPDAPLAFAWLATKAYPEEFKDYPLKEKIKEYYKKFYNYELTDDEVELMLSL
;
A
#
# COMPACT_ATOMS: atom_id res chain seq x y z
N MET A 1 -42.33 -32.21 48.46
CA MET A 1 -43.26 -31.60 49.48
C MET A 1 -43.54 -30.16 49.04
N LYS A 2 -44.84 -29.85 48.91
CA LYS A 2 -45.53 -28.56 49.04
C LYS A 2 -45.06 -27.43 48.09
N LYS A 3 -45.79 -26.98 47.15
CA LYS A 3 -47.16 -26.49 46.98
C LYS A 3 -47.20 -24.97 46.72
N PHE A 4 -47.79 -24.57 45.61
CA PHE A 4 -48.88 -23.61 45.39
C PHE A 4 -48.49 -22.10 45.45
N LEU A 5 -49.03 -21.16 44.71
CA LEU A 5 -50.37 -21.02 44.14
C LEU A 5 -50.40 -19.84 43.13
N SER A 6 -51.19 -20.00 42.10
CA SER A 6 -51.73 -19.04 41.16
C SER A 6 -52.42 -17.83 41.79
N ILE A 7 -52.48 -16.71 41.10
CA ILE A 7 -53.70 -15.90 41.04
C ILE A 7 -53.83 -15.24 39.65
N LEU A 8 -54.93 -15.57 39.01
CA LEU A 8 -55.56 -15.04 37.83
C LEU A 8 -56.46 -13.88 38.24
N CYS A 9 -56.46 -12.77 37.52
CA CYS A 9 -57.62 -11.85 37.60
C CYS A 9 -57.94 -11.32 36.19
N LEU A 10 -59.13 -11.70 35.79
CA LEU A 10 -59.90 -11.42 34.61
C LEU A 10 -60.91 -10.32 34.94
N CYS A 11 -61.15 -9.34 34.07
CA CYS A 11 -62.42 -8.59 33.93
C CYS A 11 -62.23 -7.72 32.67
N ALA A 12 -62.82 -8.00 31.53
CA ALA A 12 -64.18 -7.96 31.07
C ALA A 12 -64.65 -6.54 30.63
N ILE A 13 -64.70 -6.34 29.36
CA ILE A 13 -65.71 -5.93 28.40
C ILE A 13 -66.61 -4.74 28.79
N LEU A 14 -66.60 -3.71 27.93
CA LEU A 14 -67.88 -3.08 27.49
C LEU A 14 -67.70 -2.52 26.06
N LEU A 15 -68.52 -3.07 25.17
CA LEU A 15 -68.89 -2.62 23.82
C LEU A 15 -69.86 -1.47 23.88
N THR A 16 -69.66 -0.43 23.10
CA THR A 16 -70.82 0.31 22.51
C THR A 16 -70.50 0.70 21.08
N ALA A 17 -71.47 0.43 20.20
CA ALA A 17 -71.38 0.58 18.76
C ALA A 17 -71.96 1.92 18.27
N CYS A 18 -71.64 2.18 17.00
CA CYS A 18 -72.30 3.04 16.00
C CYS A 18 -71.89 4.50 15.90
N SER A 19 -71.20 4.87 14.83
CA SER A 19 -71.85 5.46 13.65
C SER A 19 -70.85 5.83 12.57
N SER A 20 -71.24 5.55 11.34
CA SER A 20 -70.54 5.79 10.08
C SER A 20 -70.06 7.24 9.85
N ASN A 21 -68.82 7.42 9.39
CA ASN A 21 -68.54 8.40 8.32
C ASN A 21 -67.19 8.11 7.66
N ASN A 22 -67.21 7.95 6.36
CA ASN A 22 -66.06 7.82 5.48
C ASN A 22 -65.07 9.03 5.63
N LYS A 23 -63.88 8.77 6.06
CA LYS A 23 -62.71 9.59 5.72
C LYS A 23 -61.54 8.69 5.44
N LYS A 24 -60.96 8.85 4.24
CA LYS A 24 -59.73 8.24 3.81
C LYS A 24 -58.63 8.50 4.84
N GLU A 25 -58.10 7.44 5.45
CA GLU A 25 -56.84 7.49 6.17
C GLU A 25 -55.73 7.52 5.13
N GLU A 26 -55.11 8.70 4.97
CA GLU A 26 -53.77 8.85 4.42
C GLU A 26 -52.80 8.23 5.41
N GLN A 27 -52.25 7.08 5.07
CA GLN A 27 -51.09 6.52 5.75
C GLN A 27 -49.90 7.45 5.49
N THR A 28 -49.64 8.35 6.42
CA THR A 28 -48.41 9.11 6.48
C THR A 28 -47.28 8.11 6.81
N LYS A 29 -46.54 7.65 5.80
CA LYS A 29 -45.22 7.05 5.97
C LYS A 29 -44.36 8.10 6.65
N VAL A 30 -44.07 7.94 7.92
CA VAL A 30 -43.00 8.62 8.61
C VAL A 30 -41.72 8.01 8.06
N GLU A 31 -41.12 8.66 7.06
CA GLU A 31 -39.71 8.45 6.72
C GLU A 31 -38.90 8.89 7.94
N GLU A 32 -38.41 7.93 8.71
CA GLU A 32 -37.29 8.17 9.63
C GLU A 32 -36.12 8.66 8.79
N LYS A 33 -35.95 9.96 8.66
CA LYS A 33 -34.66 10.56 8.26
C LYS A 33 -33.69 10.13 9.32
N GLN A 34 -32.83 9.14 8.98
CA GLN A 34 -31.62 8.87 9.73
C GLN A 34 -30.90 10.20 9.90
N LYS A 35 -30.80 10.69 11.14
CA LYS A 35 -29.95 11.82 11.46
C LYS A 35 -28.55 11.47 10.98
N GLU A 36 -28.05 12.19 9.98
CA GLU A 36 -26.63 12.07 9.60
C GLU A 36 -25.80 12.36 10.85
N ASP A 37 -24.98 11.39 11.23
CA ASP A 37 -24.00 11.58 12.30
C ASP A 37 -22.89 12.50 11.79
N ASN A 38 -23.03 13.80 12.09
CA ASN A 38 -22.03 14.83 11.78
C ASN A 38 -20.99 14.98 12.90
N GLY A 39 -20.83 13.95 13.75
CA GLY A 39 -19.84 13.91 14.81
C GLY A 39 -18.40 13.79 14.29
N THR A 40 -17.46 13.86 15.23
CA THR A 40 -16.04 13.64 14.98
C THR A 40 -15.50 12.62 15.98
N HIS A 41 -14.41 11.93 15.62
CA HIS A 41 -13.64 11.10 16.53
C HIS A 41 -12.16 11.48 16.47
N GLU A 42 -11.37 11.02 17.45
CA GLU A 42 -9.95 11.31 17.52
C GLU A 42 -9.12 10.17 16.95
N VAL A 43 -8.15 10.54 16.13
CA VAL A 43 -7.17 9.62 15.51
C VAL A 43 -5.76 10.08 15.88
N VAL A 44 -4.91 9.17 16.32
CA VAL A 44 -3.48 9.43 16.51
C VAL A 44 -2.73 9.02 15.26
N ASP A 45 -2.18 10.00 14.54
CA ASP A 45 -1.44 9.77 13.30
C ASP A 45 0.01 9.28 13.53
N HIS A 46 0.71 8.92 12.46
CA HIS A 46 2.10 8.47 12.58
C HIS A 46 3.10 9.60 12.88
N ALA A 47 2.69 10.86 12.82
CA ALA A 47 3.49 11.99 13.32
C ALA A 47 3.30 12.21 14.83
N GLY A 48 2.39 11.45 15.48
CA GLY A 48 2.07 11.56 16.90
C GLY A 48 1.04 12.64 17.21
N ASN A 49 0.37 13.22 16.20
CA ASN A 49 -0.68 14.21 16.42
C ASN A 49 -2.00 13.51 16.71
N THR A 50 -2.77 14.03 17.70
CA THR A 50 -4.19 13.69 17.86
C THR A 50 -5.02 14.61 16.98
N VAL A 51 -5.74 14.04 16.03
CA VAL A 51 -6.51 14.76 15.00
C VAL A 51 -7.98 14.43 15.14
N LYS A 52 -8.84 15.44 15.17
CA LYS A 52 -10.30 15.26 15.10
C LYS A 52 -10.72 15.07 13.65
N VAL A 53 -11.23 13.90 13.32
CA VAL A 53 -11.64 13.49 11.98
C VAL A 53 -13.16 13.37 11.93
N PRO A 54 -13.86 13.87 10.88
CA PRO A 54 -15.30 13.66 10.73
C PRO A 54 -15.66 12.16 10.70
N ASN A 55 -16.73 11.78 11.38
CA ASN A 55 -17.25 10.39 11.31
C ASN A 55 -17.66 10.00 9.89
N LYS A 56 -18.07 10.96 9.07
CA LYS A 56 -18.45 10.76 7.68
C LYS A 56 -17.51 11.52 6.75
N ILE A 57 -16.62 10.80 6.12
CA ILE A 57 -15.63 11.34 5.16
C ILE A 57 -16.18 11.12 3.75
N LYS A 58 -16.30 12.17 2.97
CA LYS A 58 -16.79 12.16 1.59
C LYS A 58 -15.77 12.70 0.57
N ARG A 59 -14.76 13.41 1.04
CA ARG A 59 -13.77 14.08 0.19
C ARG A 59 -12.39 14.01 0.80
N ILE A 60 -11.46 13.41 0.07
CA ILE A 60 -10.09 13.17 0.55
C ILE A 60 -9.09 13.68 -0.48
N VAL A 61 -8.04 14.33 -0.01
CA VAL A 61 -6.83 14.59 -0.77
C VAL A 61 -5.70 13.73 -0.23
N ILE A 62 -4.93 13.08 -1.12
CA ILE A 62 -3.79 12.23 -0.77
C ILE A 62 -2.51 12.79 -1.41
N ASP A 63 -1.65 13.36 -0.60
CA ASP A 63 -0.38 13.98 -0.99
C ASP A 63 0.75 12.97 -1.32
N GLN A 64 0.51 11.67 -1.14
CA GLN A 64 1.54 10.64 -1.28
C GLN A 64 1.09 9.46 -2.13
N VAL A 65 1.81 9.20 -3.21
CA VAL A 65 1.50 8.12 -4.16
C VAL A 65 1.37 6.74 -3.50
N PRO A 66 2.30 6.27 -2.64
CA PRO A 66 2.18 4.94 -2.02
C PRO A 66 0.93 4.77 -1.15
N ILE A 67 0.42 5.85 -0.55
CA ILE A 67 -0.78 5.80 0.30
C ILE A 67 -2.02 5.52 -0.54
N VAL A 68 -2.07 5.96 -1.80
CA VAL A 68 -3.23 5.68 -2.68
C VAL A 68 -3.42 4.19 -2.90
N SER A 69 -2.36 3.41 -3.12
CA SER A 69 -2.48 1.95 -3.27
C SER A 69 -3.02 1.28 -2.01
N THR A 70 -2.57 1.74 -0.83
CA THR A 70 -3.08 1.26 0.47
C THR A 70 -4.55 1.63 0.66
N TYR A 71 -4.94 2.83 0.26
CA TYR A 71 -6.33 3.29 0.27
C TYR A 71 -7.23 2.43 -0.63
N VAL A 72 -6.78 2.16 -1.86
CA VAL A 72 -7.49 1.28 -2.80
C VAL A 72 -7.68 -0.12 -2.20
N SER A 73 -6.67 -0.65 -1.51
CA SER A 73 -6.78 -1.95 -0.82
C SER A 73 -7.80 -1.92 0.31
N PHE A 74 -7.82 -0.84 1.10
CA PHE A 74 -8.78 -0.65 2.18
C PHE A 74 -10.24 -0.64 1.68
N PHE A 75 -10.45 -0.18 0.44
CA PHE A 75 -11.74 -0.14 -0.23
C PHE A 75 -11.93 -1.24 -1.29
N ASN A 76 -11.28 -2.39 -1.11
CA ASN A 76 -11.46 -3.60 -1.91
C ASN A 76 -11.32 -3.35 -3.43
N GLY A 77 -10.24 -2.65 -3.82
CA GLY A 77 -9.94 -2.34 -5.21
C GLY A 77 -10.63 -1.09 -5.76
N LYS A 78 -11.30 -0.30 -4.91
CA LYS A 78 -11.96 0.97 -5.28
C LYS A 78 -11.23 2.18 -4.68
N ALA A 79 -11.50 3.35 -5.24
CA ALA A 79 -10.95 4.61 -4.75
C ALA A 79 -12.04 5.66 -4.46
N PRO A 80 -13.05 5.35 -3.62
CA PRO A 80 -14.11 6.30 -3.32
C PRO A 80 -13.55 7.54 -2.63
N HIS A 81 -14.25 8.67 -2.74
CA HIS A 81 -13.98 9.90 -1.99
C HIS A 81 -12.68 10.64 -2.35
N ILE A 82 -11.75 10.07 -3.12
CA ILE A 82 -10.53 10.78 -3.52
C ILE A 82 -10.90 11.88 -4.51
N VAL A 83 -10.60 13.13 -4.13
CA VAL A 83 -10.87 14.32 -4.98
C VAL A 83 -9.59 14.99 -5.44
N GLY A 84 -8.44 14.64 -4.84
CA GLY A 84 -7.13 15.13 -5.23
C GLY A 84 -6.01 14.19 -4.81
N TYR A 85 -4.94 14.12 -5.61
CA TYR A 85 -3.74 13.35 -5.30
C TYR A 85 -2.46 14.00 -5.87
N ALA A 86 -1.30 13.44 -5.49
CA ALA A 86 -0.01 13.90 -6.01
C ALA A 86 0.12 13.72 -7.53
N GLY A 87 0.62 14.75 -8.23
CA GLY A 87 0.59 14.84 -9.69
C GLY A 87 1.28 13.71 -10.46
N ASP A 88 2.35 13.14 -9.91
CA ASP A 88 3.06 12.02 -10.57
C ASP A 88 2.23 10.71 -10.59
N PHE A 89 1.11 10.65 -9.90
CA PHE A 89 0.33 9.43 -9.76
C PHE A 89 -0.44 9.07 -11.02
N LYS A 90 -0.89 10.05 -11.80
CA LYS A 90 -1.61 9.82 -13.06
C LYS A 90 -0.80 8.99 -14.05
N ASN A 91 0.50 9.27 -14.16
CA ASN A 91 1.41 8.47 -14.97
C ASN A 91 1.58 7.04 -14.44
N THR A 92 1.47 6.84 -13.13
CA THR A 92 1.49 5.52 -12.50
C THR A 92 0.22 4.75 -12.77
N ILE A 93 -0.96 5.37 -12.62
CA ILE A 93 -2.25 4.73 -12.93
C ILE A 93 -2.23 4.15 -14.34
N SER A 94 -1.82 4.94 -15.33
CA SER A 94 -1.81 4.53 -16.75
C SER A 94 -0.91 3.33 -17.05
N LYS A 95 0.03 3.00 -16.17
CA LYS A 95 1.03 1.92 -16.35
C LYS A 95 0.85 0.74 -15.39
N THR A 96 -0.17 0.77 -14.55
CA THR A 96 -0.45 -0.27 -13.56
C THR A 96 -1.85 -0.82 -13.73
N VAL A 97 -2.16 -1.88 -13.00
CA VAL A 97 -3.51 -2.47 -12.94
C VAL A 97 -4.57 -1.51 -12.41
N LEU A 98 -4.18 -0.42 -11.75
CA LEU A 98 -5.10 0.61 -11.23
C LEU A 98 -5.97 1.22 -12.34
N LYS A 99 -5.45 1.34 -13.57
CA LYS A 99 -6.20 1.84 -14.71
C LYS A 99 -7.53 1.10 -14.90
N ASN A 100 -7.50 -0.22 -14.79
CA ASN A 100 -8.65 -1.07 -15.00
C ASN A 100 -9.42 -1.35 -13.69
N MET A 101 -8.70 -1.46 -12.57
CA MET A 101 -9.26 -1.82 -11.27
C MET A 101 -9.97 -0.64 -10.59
N ALA A 102 -9.41 0.56 -10.65
CA ALA A 102 -9.96 1.78 -10.05
C ALA A 102 -9.98 2.94 -11.06
N PRO A 103 -10.74 2.83 -12.16
CA PRO A 103 -10.76 3.81 -13.25
C PRO A 103 -11.22 5.20 -12.82
N GLU A 104 -11.94 5.32 -11.70
CA GLU A 104 -12.34 6.60 -11.11
C GLU A 104 -11.13 7.51 -10.78
N LEU A 105 -9.94 6.93 -10.56
CA LEU A 105 -8.72 7.69 -10.30
C LEU A 105 -8.25 8.53 -11.48
N GLU A 106 -8.62 8.19 -12.72
CA GLU A 106 -8.23 8.96 -13.91
C GLU A 106 -8.81 10.38 -13.91
N ASN A 107 -9.95 10.59 -13.23
CA ASN A 107 -10.68 11.86 -13.20
C ASN A 107 -10.37 12.71 -11.96
N VAL A 108 -9.45 12.27 -11.11
CA VAL A 108 -9.07 12.98 -9.88
C VAL A 108 -8.11 14.12 -10.19
N THR A 109 -8.25 15.24 -9.48
CA THR A 109 -7.41 16.43 -9.65
C THR A 109 -5.99 16.19 -9.12
N GLU A 110 -4.99 16.58 -9.87
CA GLU A 110 -3.59 16.59 -9.42
C GLU A 110 -3.33 17.84 -8.58
N THR A 111 -2.99 17.67 -7.29
CA THR A 111 -2.82 18.74 -6.31
C THR A 111 -1.37 19.07 -5.98
N VAL A 112 -0.43 18.28 -6.51
CA VAL A 112 1.01 18.43 -6.28
C VAL A 112 1.72 18.38 -7.62
N GLN A 113 2.56 19.35 -7.90
CA GLN A 113 3.44 19.32 -9.06
C GLN A 113 4.77 18.66 -8.68
N GLY A 114 4.94 17.39 -9.11
CA GLY A 114 6.07 16.59 -8.68
C GLY A 114 5.93 16.18 -7.20
N GLN A 115 6.99 15.67 -6.59
CA GLN A 115 6.99 15.29 -5.17
C GLN A 115 7.37 16.44 -4.24
N SER A 116 7.52 17.66 -4.71
CA SER A 116 8.16 18.75 -3.98
C SER A 116 7.26 19.93 -3.61
N ASP A 117 6.25 20.27 -4.41
CA ASP A 117 5.51 21.49 -4.20
C ASP A 117 4.00 21.26 -4.12
N LEU A 118 3.41 21.59 -2.98
CA LEU A 118 1.96 21.57 -2.76
C LEU A 118 1.29 22.76 -3.45
N ASN A 119 0.19 22.51 -4.14
CA ASN A 119 -0.74 23.55 -4.51
C ASN A 119 -1.85 23.67 -3.47
N VAL A 120 -1.55 24.38 -2.37
CA VAL A 120 -2.46 24.52 -1.22
C VAL A 120 -3.78 25.18 -1.63
N GLU A 121 -3.75 26.15 -2.55
CA GLU A 121 -4.96 26.81 -3.04
C GLU A 121 -5.88 25.83 -3.77
N GLU A 122 -5.33 24.95 -4.61
CA GLU A 122 -6.10 23.94 -5.30
C GLU A 122 -6.67 22.90 -4.32
N ILE A 123 -5.88 22.49 -3.33
CA ILE A 123 -6.35 21.59 -2.26
C ILE A 123 -7.55 22.20 -1.54
N VAL A 124 -7.49 23.46 -1.16
CA VAL A 124 -8.59 24.16 -0.45
C VAL A 124 -9.84 24.27 -1.34
N LYS A 125 -9.68 24.55 -2.65
CA LYS A 125 -10.81 24.58 -3.61
C LYS A 125 -11.54 23.25 -3.71
N LEU A 126 -10.83 22.14 -3.55
CA LEU A 126 -11.42 20.78 -3.55
C LEU A 126 -12.27 20.52 -2.31
N LYS A 127 -12.20 21.35 -1.26
CA LYS A 127 -12.97 21.23 0.00
C LYS A 127 -12.88 19.82 0.59
N PRO A 128 -11.69 19.28 0.86
CA PRO A 128 -11.58 17.96 1.45
C PRO A 128 -12.00 17.97 2.93
N ASP A 129 -12.57 16.84 3.38
CA ASP A 129 -12.89 16.60 4.79
C ASP A 129 -11.63 16.25 5.58
N VAL A 130 -10.65 15.63 4.91
CA VAL A 130 -9.35 15.21 5.46
C VAL A 130 -8.29 15.17 4.37
N ILE A 131 -7.04 15.44 4.74
CA ILE A 131 -5.87 15.35 3.86
C ILE A 131 -4.91 14.30 4.42
N PHE A 132 -4.50 13.35 3.60
CA PHE A 132 -3.45 12.39 3.93
C PHE A 132 -2.11 12.87 3.38
N TYR A 133 -1.09 12.92 4.24
CA TYR A 133 0.21 13.43 3.86
C TYR A 133 1.36 12.56 4.37
N ASN A 134 2.57 12.77 3.84
CA ASN A 134 3.76 12.12 4.34
C ASN A 134 4.21 12.74 5.67
N ALA A 135 4.07 12.02 6.77
CA ALA A 135 4.47 12.45 8.12
C ALA A 135 5.95 12.89 8.23
N ASN A 136 6.80 12.40 7.32
CA ASN A 136 8.22 12.77 7.27
C ASN A 136 8.49 14.07 6.51
N ASN A 137 7.51 14.61 5.78
CA ASN A 137 7.62 15.91 5.10
C ASN A 137 7.09 17.05 5.99
N LYS A 138 7.98 17.58 6.82
CA LYS A 138 7.63 18.67 7.75
C LYS A 138 7.15 19.94 7.04
N LYS A 139 7.72 20.27 5.86
CA LYS A 139 7.32 21.44 5.08
C LYS A 139 5.85 21.32 4.67
N HIS A 140 5.45 20.18 4.09
CA HIS A 140 4.05 19.94 3.71
C HIS A 140 3.12 19.96 4.93
N ALA A 141 3.54 19.37 6.05
CA ALA A 141 2.75 19.41 7.29
C ALA A 141 2.46 20.84 7.76
N GLU A 142 3.46 21.72 7.73
CA GLU A 142 3.31 23.13 8.13
C GLU A 142 2.40 23.92 7.18
N GLU A 143 2.51 23.68 5.88
CA GLU A 143 1.67 24.33 4.87
C GLU A 143 0.22 23.84 4.97
N LEU A 144 -0.02 22.55 5.09
CA LEU A 144 -1.34 21.95 5.20
C LEU A 144 -2.06 22.35 6.50
N LYS A 145 -1.35 22.44 7.63
CA LYS A 145 -1.93 22.90 8.91
C LYS A 145 -2.57 24.29 8.80
N LYS A 146 -2.04 25.18 7.97
CA LYS A 146 -2.59 26.53 7.77
C LYS A 146 -3.98 26.54 7.14
N THR A 147 -4.38 25.46 6.48
CA THR A 147 -5.70 25.33 5.85
C THR A 147 -6.84 25.16 6.86
N GLY A 148 -6.54 24.73 8.09
CA GLY A 148 -7.54 24.37 9.09
C GLY A 148 -8.27 23.05 8.81
N ILE A 149 -7.94 22.34 7.71
CA ILE A 149 -8.50 21.04 7.36
C ILE A 149 -7.77 19.97 8.18
N PRO A 150 -8.46 18.93 8.70
CA PRO A 150 -7.81 17.82 9.36
C PRO A 150 -6.77 17.16 8.47
N ILE A 151 -5.54 16.95 8.97
CA ILE A 151 -4.46 16.30 8.25
C ILE A 151 -4.00 15.06 9.00
N ILE A 152 -3.84 13.95 8.30
CA ILE A 152 -3.39 12.65 8.83
C ILE A 152 -2.04 12.28 8.23
N GLY A 153 -1.03 12.19 9.07
CA GLY A 153 0.33 11.87 8.67
C GLY A 153 0.59 10.36 8.59
N PHE A 154 0.95 9.89 7.39
CA PHE A 154 1.41 8.52 7.18
C PHE A 154 2.94 8.50 7.15
N SER A 155 3.58 7.79 8.06
CA SER A 155 5.05 7.67 8.07
C SER A 155 5.54 6.72 6.99
N THR A 156 6.41 7.21 6.13
CA THR A 156 7.10 6.39 5.13
C THR A 156 8.38 5.77 5.67
N VAL A 157 9.08 6.44 6.58
CA VAL A 157 10.31 5.98 7.23
C VAL A 157 10.36 6.43 8.70
N GLY A 158 11.14 5.73 9.53
CA GLY A 158 11.45 6.21 10.88
C GLY A 158 10.31 6.19 11.90
N TYR A 159 9.22 5.46 11.63
CA TYR A 159 8.15 5.25 12.59
C TYR A 159 8.57 4.18 13.64
N LYS A 160 7.68 3.81 14.57
CA LYS A 160 7.94 2.89 15.71
C LYS A 160 8.62 1.56 15.34
N THR A 161 8.54 1.16 14.10
CA THR A 161 9.10 -0.08 13.55
C THR A 161 10.25 0.18 12.58
N PRO A 162 11.09 -0.81 12.29
CA PRO A 162 12.10 -0.72 11.23
C PRO A 162 11.51 -0.36 9.88
N ASN A 163 12.33 0.13 8.95
CA ASN A 163 11.97 0.38 7.57
C ASN A 163 11.81 -0.96 6.81
N ASP A 164 10.75 -1.67 7.12
CA ASP A 164 10.40 -2.96 6.53
C ASP A 164 9.04 -2.85 5.83
N SER A 165 9.00 -3.12 4.52
CA SER A 165 7.78 -3.04 3.73
C SER A 165 6.73 -4.05 4.18
N LEU A 166 7.13 -5.24 4.68
CA LEU A 166 6.21 -6.26 5.22
C LEU A 166 5.51 -5.83 6.53
N ILE A 167 6.03 -4.81 7.19
CA ILE A 167 5.44 -4.26 8.42
C ILE A 167 4.69 -2.97 8.12
N ARG A 168 5.31 -2.07 7.35
CA ARG A 168 4.81 -0.72 7.14
C ARG A 168 3.44 -0.65 6.48
N TYR A 169 3.14 -1.51 5.50
CA TYR A 169 1.82 -1.51 4.88
C TYR A 169 0.69 -1.86 5.86
N LYS A 170 0.96 -2.73 6.85
CA LYS A 170 -0.01 -3.10 7.88
C LYS A 170 -0.30 -1.91 8.82
N GLU A 171 0.73 -1.14 9.15
CA GLU A 171 0.56 0.07 9.98
C GLU A 171 -0.30 1.11 9.26
N TRP A 172 -0.11 1.27 7.95
CA TRP A 172 -0.94 2.18 7.15
C TRP A 172 -2.39 1.71 7.08
N LEU A 173 -2.63 0.41 6.88
CA LEU A 173 -3.98 -0.15 6.90
C LEU A 173 -4.67 0.06 8.25
N LYS A 174 -3.95 -0.15 9.35
CA LYS A 174 -4.47 0.11 10.71
C LYS A 174 -4.80 1.58 10.95
N LEU A 175 -3.98 2.49 10.44
CA LEU A 175 -4.30 3.92 10.52
C LEU A 175 -5.55 4.26 9.72
N LEU A 176 -5.78 3.64 8.56
CA LEU A 176 -7.02 3.79 7.81
C LEU A 176 -8.23 3.22 8.58
N GLU A 177 -8.08 2.08 9.27
CA GLU A 177 -9.13 1.56 10.16
C GLU A 177 -9.52 2.57 11.24
N ASP A 178 -8.54 3.28 11.83
CA ASP A 178 -8.81 4.32 12.82
C ASP A 178 -9.47 5.55 12.17
N VAL A 179 -9.00 5.99 11.00
CA VAL A 179 -9.55 7.15 10.27
C VAL A 179 -11.00 6.94 9.86
N PHE A 180 -11.36 5.74 9.44
CA PHE A 180 -12.73 5.41 9.01
C PHE A 180 -13.59 4.79 10.12
N ASN A 181 -13.05 4.66 11.33
CA ASN A 181 -13.69 3.98 12.47
C ASN A 181 -14.18 2.55 12.15
N GLU A 182 -13.38 1.82 11.35
CA GLU A 182 -13.66 0.46 10.86
C GLU A 182 -12.63 -0.55 11.41
N LYS A 183 -12.47 -0.60 12.73
CA LYS A 183 -11.49 -1.46 13.40
C LYS A 183 -11.66 -2.94 13.04
N GLY A 184 -10.55 -3.58 12.66
CA GLY A 184 -10.50 -4.99 12.30
C GLY A 184 -10.92 -5.31 10.87
N LYS A 185 -11.32 -4.34 10.07
CA LYS A 185 -11.69 -4.51 8.66
C LYS A 185 -10.60 -5.20 7.84
N MET A 186 -9.34 -4.91 8.13
CA MET A 186 -8.20 -5.42 7.38
C MET A 186 -7.57 -6.68 7.99
N ASN A 187 -8.15 -7.27 9.04
CA ASN A 187 -7.57 -8.42 9.72
C ASN A 187 -7.37 -9.63 8.80
N ASP A 188 -8.36 -9.98 7.98
CA ASP A 188 -8.26 -11.11 7.04
C ASP A 188 -7.21 -10.86 5.95
N PHE A 189 -7.15 -9.63 5.45
CA PHE A 189 -6.14 -9.20 4.48
C PHE A 189 -4.72 -9.35 5.04
N ILE A 190 -4.51 -8.81 6.24
CA ILE A 190 -3.20 -8.86 6.91
C ILE A 190 -2.82 -10.31 7.24
N SER A 191 -3.75 -11.10 7.78
CA SER A 191 -3.51 -12.51 8.14
C SER A 191 -3.16 -13.38 6.93
N TYR A 192 -3.83 -13.15 5.81
CA TYR A 192 -3.51 -13.85 4.56
C TYR A 192 -2.12 -13.46 4.03
N GLY A 193 -1.80 -12.16 4.05
CA GLY A 193 -0.46 -11.69 3.70
C GLY A 193 0.63 -12.30 4.59
N ASP A 194 0.38 -12.38 5.90
CA ASP A 194 1.30 -13.00 6.86
C ASP A 194 1.46 -14.51 6.61
N SER A 195 0.41 -15.21 6.19
CA SER A 195 0.49 -16.62 5.82
C SER A 195 1.36 -16.85 4.58
N LEU A 196 1.23 -16.00 3.55
CA LEU A 196 2.09 -16.04 2.36
C LEU A 196 3.57 -15.81 2.72
N VAL A 197 3.84 -14.81 3.54
CA VAL A 197 5.21 -14.51 4.00
C VAL A 197 5.77 -15.68 4.81
N SER A 198 4.98 -16.30 5.69
CA SER A 198 5.39 -17.43 6.50
C SER A 198 5.70 -18.66 5.65
N GLU A 199 4.88 -18.95 4.65
CA GLU A 199 5.12 -20.05 3.69
C GLU A 199 6.46 -19.88 2.96
N VAL A 200 6.74 -18.66 2.47
CA VAL A 200 8.00 -18.34 1.80
C VAL A 200 9.19 -18.47 2.76
N LYS A 201 9.08 -17.92 3.97
CA LYS A 201 10.13 -18.01 5.00
C LYS A 201 10.41 -19.45 5.41
N GLU A 202 9.41 -20.30 5.53
CA GLU A 202 9.58 -21.73 5.83
C GLU A 202 10.39 -22.43 4.74
N LYS A 203 10.12 -22.15 3.46
CA LYS A 203 10.93 -22.70 2.35
C LYS A 203 12.39 -22.22 2.44
N ILE A 204 12.60 -20.91 2.66
CA ILE A 204 13.94 -20.32 2.76
C ILE A 204 14.72 -20.89 3.97
N SER A 205 14.07 -21.18 5.08
CA SER A 205 14.72 -21.70 6.29
C SER A 205 15.37 -23.09 6.08
N LYS A 206 14.94 -23.83 5.07
CA LYS A 206 15.48 -25.14 4.68
C LYS A 206 16.72 -25.04 3.77
N ILE A 207 17.06 -23.82 3.33
CA ILE A 207 18.22 -23.57 2.45
C ILE A 207 19.47 -23.36 3.30
N ASP A 208 20.50 -24.14 3.01
CA ASP A 208 21.81 -24.01 3.65
C ASP A 208 22.35 -22.56 3.49
N GLU A 209 22.81 -21.96 4.58
CA GLU A 209 23.33 -20.58 4.56
C GLU A 209 24.48 -20.38 3.57
N ASN A 210 25.31 -21.40 3.35
CA ASN A 210 26.41 -21.36 2.36
C ASN A 210 25.92 -21.32 0.92
N LYS A 211 24.67 -21.67 0.65
CA LYS A 211 24.03 -21.62 -0.67
C LYS A 211 23.27 -20.33 -0.92
N ARG A 212 23.15 -19.48 0.09
CA ARG A 212 22.42 -18.22 -0.04
C ARG A 212 23.24 -17.22 -0.85
N PRO A 213 22.66 -16.60 -1.88
CA PRO A 213 23.34 -15.65 -2.72
C PRO A 213 23.65 -14.33 -1.97
N ASN A 214 24.55 -13.55 -2.51
CA ASN A 214 24.64 -12.14 -2.18
C ASN A 214 23.91 -11.29 -3.24
N ALA A 215 23.39 -10.15 -2.84
CA ALA A 215 22.67 -9.27 -3.75
C ALA A 215 22.88 -7.80 -3.41
N MET A 216 22.53 -6.96 -4.36
CA MET A 216 22.46 -5.52 -4.20
C MET A 216 21.14 -5.01 -4.75
N ILE A 217 20.57 -3.99 -4.10
CA ILE A 217 19.45 -3.23 -4.65
C ILE A 217 19.96 -1.86 -5.09
N MET A 218 19.94 -1.60 -6.38
CA MET A 218 20.23 -0.28 -6.95
C MET A 218 18.98 0.57 -6.82
N PHE A 219 19.07 1.64 -6.03
CA PHE A 219 17.96 2.54 -5.77
C PHE A 219 17.84 3.61 -6.86
N LYS A 220 18.95 4.17 -7.29
CA LYS A 220 18.98 5.24 -8.31
C LYS A 220 20.24 5.16 -9.15
N TYR A 221 20.12 5.56 -10.40
CA TYR A 221 21.24 5.85 -11.27
C TYR A 221 20.97 7.16 -12.01
N LEU A 222 21.88 8.10 -11.90
CA LEU A 222 21.79 9.39 -12.57
C LEU A 222 23.20 9.91 -12.88
N ASP A 223 23.47 10.19 -14.14
CA ASP A 223 24.72 10.80 -14.62
C ASP A 223 26.02 10.10 -14.11
N GLY A 224 26.03 8.77 -14.11
CA GLY A 224 27.16 7.96 -13.66
C GLY A 224 27.21 7.74 -12.13
N ILE A 225 26.26 8.32 -11.38
CA ILE A 225 26.18 8.15 -9.93
C ILE A 225 25.25 7.00 -9.59
N LEU A 226 25.78 6.00 -8.90
CA LEU A 226 25.02 4.88 -8.36
C LEU A 226 24.58 5.20 -6.93
N GLN A 227 23.29 4.97 -6.65
CA GLN A 227 22.75 5.00 -5.29
C GLN A 227 22.20 3.62 -4.95
N VAL A 228 22.66 3.06 -3.83
CA VAL A 228 22.34 1.68 -3.42
C VAL A 228 21.62 1.67 -2.07
N ALA A 229 20.82 0.63 -1.84
CA ALA A 229 20.09 0.46 -0.61
C ALA A 229 20.98 -0.23 0.45
N GLY A 230 21.59 0.59 1.31
CA GLY A 230 22.37 0.15 2.46
C GLY A 230 21.53 -0.07 3.70
N LYS A 231 22.21 -0.27 4.84
CA LYS A 231 21.63 -0.58 6.16
C LYS A 231 20.51 0.39 6.56
N GLY A 232 19.41 -0.18 7.01
CA GLY A 232 18.25 0.57 7.52
C GLY A 232 17.30 1.09 6.44
N THR A 233 17.46 0.70 5.18
CA THR A 233 16.53 0.98 4.10
C THR A 233 15.53 -0.17 3.92
N PHE A 234 14.44 0.06 3.16
CA PHE A 234 13.53 -1.02 2.76
C PHE A 234 14.27 -2.10 1.94
N GLY A 235 15.25 -1.72 1.12
CA GLY A 235 16.05 -2.68 0.36
C GLY A 235 16.86 -3.62 1.24
N ASP A 236 17.47 -3.09 2.28
CA ASP A 236 18.16 -3.91 3.28
C ASP A 236 17.19 -4.87 3.98
N ALA A 237 16.02 -4.38 4.39
CA ALA A 237 14.99 -5.21 5.00
C ALA A 237 14.50 -6.33 4.06
N TRP A 238 14.30 -6.05 2.77
CA TRP A 238 13.96 -7.07 1.77
C TRP A 238 14.99 -8.19 1.71
N LEU A 239 16.28 -7.84 1.57
CA LEU A 239 17.36 -8.84 1.48
C LEU A 239 17.51 -9.63 2.79
N ASN A 240 17.44 -8.95 3.93
CA ASN A 240 17.49 -9.60 5.25
C ASN A 240 16.34 -10.58 5.47
N ASN A 241 15.10 -10.20 5.11
CA ASN A 241 13.95 -11.10 5.21
C ASN A 241 14.09 -12.35 4.33
N LEU A 242 14.77 -12.22 3.18
CA LEU A 242 15.08 -13.33 2.28
C LEU A 242 16.26 -14.18 2.75
N GLY A 243 17.01 -13.76 3.77
CA GLY A 243 18.27 -14.39 4.15
C GLY A 243 19.38 -14.23 3.09
N VAL A 244 19.25 -13.23 2.22
CA VAL A 244 20.22 -12.89 1.19
C VAL A 244 21.19 -11.86 1.75
N LYS A 245 22.50 -12.05 1.52
CA LYS A 245 23.51 -11.10 1.99
C LYS A 245 23.46 -9.80 1.18
N ASN A 246 23.13 -8.69 1.83
CA ASN A 246 23.25 -7.37 1.23
C ASN A 246 24.73 -6.98 1.13
N VAL A 247 25.28 -6.84 -0.10
CA VAL A 247 26.70 -6.42 -0.27
C VAL A 247 26.93 -4.98 0.16
N ALA A 248 25.87 -4.17 0.26
CA ALA A 248 25.91 -2.78 0.73
C ALA A 248 25.55 -2.64 2.23
N ALA A 249 25.60 -3.72 3.03
CA ALA A 249 25.16 -3.71 4.45
C ALA A 249 25.99 -2.79 5.36
N GLU A 250 27.22 -2.46 4.99
CA GLU A 250 28.07 -1.52 5.75
C GLU A 250 27.73 -0.04 5.43
N GLU A 251 27.09 0.22 4.29
CA GLU A 251 26.62 1.54 3.93
C GLU A 251 25.35 1.91 4.72
N LYS A 252 25.20 3.17 5.10
CA LYS A 252 24.01 3.65 5.81
C LYS A 252 23.04 4.34 4.87
N GLY A 253 21.78 3.96 4.94
CA GLY A 253 20.71 4.58 4.14
C GLY A 253 20.92 4.34 2.64
N PHE A 254 20.54 5.32 1.82
CA PHE A 254 20.75 5.27 0.38
C PHE A 254 22.13 5.89 0.05
N ALA A 255 23.14 5.05 0.01
CA ALA A 255 24.53 5.47 -0.18
C ALA A 255 24.89 5.65 -1.64
N LYS A 256 25.72 6.66 -1.93
CA LYS A 256 26.34 6.85 -3.24
C LYS A 256 27.62 6.04 -3.32
N ILE A 257 27.78 5.26 -4.38
CA ILE A 257 28.98 4.47 -4.66
C ILE A 257 29.47 4.73 -6.07
N ASN A 258 30.75 4.42 -6.31
CA ASN A 258 31.35 4.39 -7.63
C ASN A 258 31.36 2.96 -8.22
N PHE A 259 31.76 2.83 -9.50
CA PHE A 259 31.86 1.54 -10.16
C PHE A 259 32.97 0.65 -9.60
N GLU A 260 34.06 1.23 -9.08
CA GLU A 260 35.13 0.46 -8.43
C GLU A 260 34.55 -0.31 -7.21
N GLN A 261 33.76 0.36 -6.37
CA GLN A 261 33.13 -0.28 -5.23
C GLN A 261 32.12 -1.34 -5.68
N LEU A 262 31.33 -1.06 -6.74
CA LEU A 262 30.41 -2.02 -7.32
C LEU A 262 31.13 -3.29 -7.82
N TYR A 263 32.26 -3.13 -8.53
CA TYR A 263 33.04 -4.27 -9.02
C TYR A 263 33.70 -5.06 -7.89
N LYS A 264 34.14 -4.40 -6.82
CA LYS A 264 34.65 -5.05 -5.62
C LYS A 264 33.59 -5.90 -4.93
N TRP A 265 32.37 -5.41 -4.82
CA TRP A 265 31.26 -6.16 -4.25
C TRP A 265 30.79 -7.31 -5.15
N ASN A 266 30.72 -7.08 -6.45
CA ASN A 266 30.40 -8.05 -7.49
C ASN A 266 29.20 -8.96 -7.12
N PRO A 267 28.00 -8.41 -6.94
CA PRO A 267 26.83 -9.14 -6.47
C PRO A 267 26.42 -10.27 -7.40
N ASP A 268 25.94 -11.39 -6.84
CA ASP A 268 25.41 -12.51 -7.61
C ASP A 268 24.06 -12.13 -8.25
N ILE A 269 23.30 -11.23 -7.59
CA ILE A 269 21.99 -10.75 -8.06
C ILE A 269 21.96 -9.22 -7.95
N LEU A 270 21.47 -8.56 -8.99
CA LEU A 270 21.22 -7.13 -9.02
C LEU A 270 19.72 -6.87 -9.14
N PHE A 271 19.14 -6.27 -8.11
CA PHE A 271 17.78 -5.77 -8.15
C PHE A 271 17.74 -4.26 -8.41
N LEU A 272 16.80 -3.82 -9.21
CA LEU A 272 16.49 -2.40 -9.43
C LEU A 272 15.26 -2.04 -8.63
N SER A 273 15.24 -0.85 -8.03
CA SER A 273 14.14 -0.40 -7.15
C SER A 273 12.82 -0.08 -7.85
N GLY A 274 12.76 -0.30 -9.15
CA GLY A 274 11.54 -0.10 -9.94
C GLY A 274 11.38 1.29 -10.54
N PRO A 275 10.42 1.43 -11.47
CA PRO A 275 10.30 2.59 -12.36
C PRO A 275 10.03 3.94 -11.67
N GLY A 276 9.55 3.93 -10.44
CA GLY A 276 9.35 5.17 -9.65
C GLY A 276 10.65 5.79 -9.14
N HIS A 277 11.75 5.03 -9.09
CA HIS A 277 13.03 5.48 -8.54
C HIS A 277 14.17 5.42 -9.54
N ILE A 278 14.18 4.41 -10.43
CA ILE A 278 15.25 4.20 -11.40
C ILE A 278 14.65 4.05 -12.80
N LYS A 279 15.25 4.75 -13.77
CA LYS A 279 14.79 4.72 -15.17
C LYS A 279 15.49 3.64 -16.01
N LEU A 280 16.51 2.97 -15.45
CA LEU A 280 17.22 1.91 -16.17
C LEU A 280 16.32 0.71 -16.41
N LYS A 281 16.44 0.14 -17.60
CA LYS A 281 15.81 -1.13 -17.95
C LYS A 281 16.80 -2.27 -17.72
N THR A 282 16.32 -3.39 -17.24
CA THR A 282 17.11 -4.63 -17.07
C THR A 282 17.87 -4.99 -18.35
N LYS A 283 17.20 -4.91 -19.51
CA LYS A 283 17.78 -5.18 -20.83
C LYS A 283 18.97 -4.28 -21.12
N ASP A 284 18.88 -2.98 -20.83
CA ASP A 284 19.96 -2.03 -21.13
C ASP A 284 21.22 -2.32 -20.30
N ILE A 285 21.05 -2.80 -19.06
CA ILE A 285 22.15 -3.22 -18.20
C ILE A 285 22.78 -4.52 -18.72
N ILE A 286 21.98 -5.52 -19.10
CA ILE A 286 22.47 -6.81 -19.60
C ILE A 286 23.19 -6.64 -20.95
N GLU A 287 22.68 -5.78 -21.81
CA GLU A 287 23.29 -5.47 -23.12
C GLU A 287 24.39 -4.40 -23.06
N ASN A 288 24.72 -3.94 -21.85
CA ASN A 288 25.71 -2.88 -21.59
C ASN A 288 25.50 -1.59 -22.42
N LYS A 289 24.22 -1.16 -22.50
CA LYS A 289 23.79 0.03 -23.27
C LYS A 289 23.47 1.25 -22.38
N VAL A 290 23.94 1.22 -21.13
CA VAL A 290 23.71 2.33 -20.18
C VAL A 290 24.79 3.39 -20.37
N ASP A 291 24.38 4.65 -20.60
CA ASP A 291 25.33 5.75 -20.74
C ASP A 291 26.18 5.95 -19.49
N LYS A 292 27.48 6.18 -19.68
CA LYS A 292 28.50 6.41 -18.62
C LYS A 292 28.60 5.27 -17.59
N ALA A 293 28.25 4.05 -17.98
CA ALA A 293 28.28 2.89 -17.08
C ALA A 293 28.74 1.63 -17.81
N ASP A 294 29.57 0.83 -17.17
CA ASP A 294 29.92 -0.52 -17.61
C ASP A 294 29.51 -1.53 -16.55
N PHE A 295 28.42 -2.25 -16.82
CA PHE A 295 27.92 -3.31 -15.94
C PHE A 295 28.41 -4.71 -16.36
N SER A 296 29.07 -4.84 -17.52
CA SER A 296 29.45 -6.12 -18.10
C SER A 296 30.40 -6.98 -17.24
N PRO A 297 31.26 -6.41 -16.35
CA PRO A 297 32.12 -7.23 -15.49
C PRO A 297 31.38 -7.99 -14.40
N LEU A 298 30.14 -7.57 -14.03
CA LEU A 298 29.40 -8.12 -12.91
C LEU A 298 28.93 -9.57 -13.15
N LYS A 299 29.03 -10.40 -12.11
CA LYS A 299 28.48 -11.77 -12.11
C LYS A 299 26.99 -11.77 -12.39
N SER A 300 26.23 -10.87 -11.78
CA SER A 300 24.77 -10.75 -11.98
C SER A 300 24.43 -10.52 -13.44
N VAL A 301 25.19 -9.67 -14.14
CA VAL A 301 25.00 -9.39 -15.58
C VAL A 301 25.36 -10.58 -16.44
N LYS A 302 26.54 -11.18 -16.21
CA LYS A 302 27.02 -12.38 -16.94
C LYS A 302 26.06 -13.57 -16.83
N ASN A 303 25.38 -13.70 -15.69
CA ASN A 303 24.45 -14.78 -15.40
C ASN A 303 22.99 -14.41 -15.68
N GLY A 304 22.70 -13.22 -16.23
CA GLY A 304 21.34 -12.74 -16.49
C GLY A 304 20.50 -12.51 -15.24
N LYS A 305 21.12 -12.37 -14.06
CA LYS A 305 20.44 -12.18 -12.77
C LYS A 305 20.30 -10.69 -12.42
N VAL A 306 19.71 -9.94 -13.31
CA VAL A 306 19.36 -8.53 -13.14
C VAL A 306 17.85 -8.41 -13.21
N TYR A 307 17.21 -7.92 -12.15
CA TYR A 307 15.76 -7.87 -12.03
C TYR A 307 15.28 -6.49 -11.62
N ASN A 308 14.18 -6.04 -12.22
CA ASN A 308 13.52 -4.82 -11.81
C ASN A 308 12.36 -5.17 -10.87
N THR A 309 12.19 -4.42 -9.77
CA THR A 309 11.01 -4.62 -8.92
C THR A 309 9.76 -4.15 -9.66
N ASN A 310 8.79 -5.04 -9.76
CA ASN A 310 7.67 -4.87 -10.66
C ASN A 310 6.58 -3.97 -10.06
N LEU A 311 5.72 -3.49 -10.94
CA LEU A 311 4.55 -2.71 -10.57
C LEU A 311 3.36 -3.65 -10.36
N GLY A 312 2.86 -3.69 -9.11
CA GLY A 312 1.49 -4.11 -8.84
C GLY A 312 0.56 -2.91 -8.99
N MET A 313 -0.15 -2.53 -7.95
CA MET A 313 -0.83 -1.24 -7.88
C MET A 313 0.15 -0.06 -7.79
N TRP A 314 1.32 -0.31 -7.22
CA TRP A 314 2.44 0.62 -7.08
C TRP A 314 3.76 -0.15 -7.13
N ASN A 315 4.88 0.54 -7.11
CA ASN A 315 6.21 -0.05 -7.04
C ASN A 315 6.33 -0.98 -5.82
N TRP A 316 6.64 -2.25 -6.05
CA TRP A 316 6.75 -3.27 -5.01
C TRP A 316 7.94 -3.09 -4.04
N PHE A 317 8.94 -2.29 -4.41
CA PHE A 317 10.08 -2.01 -3.54
C PHE A 317 9.68 -1.23 -2.28
N THR A 318 8.80 -0.25 -2.42
CA THR A 318 8.30 0.58 -1.32
C THR A 318 7.14 -0.09 -0.57
N PRO A 319 6.82 0.34 0.66
CA PRO A 319 5.65 -0.15 1.37
C PRO A 319 4.38 0.00 0.52
N ASN A 320 3.70 -1.09 0.33
CA ASN A 320 2.44 -1.17 -0.40
C ASN A 320 1.70 -2.46 -0.02
N PRO A 321 0.40 -2.58 -0.30
CA PRO A 321 -0.39 -3.75 0.09
C PRO A 321 0.01 -5.04 -0.63
N ASP A 322 0.72 -4.97 -1.77
CA ASP A 322 1.22 -6.14 -2.49
C ASP A 322 2.56 -6.68 -1.90
N ALA A 323 3.04 -6.14 -0.77
CA ALA A 323 4.31 -6.52 -0.17
C ALA A 323 4.48 -8.05 0.06
N PRO A 324 3.45 -8.83 0.47
CA PRO A 324 3.57 -10.29 0.56
C PRO A 324 3.85 -10.96 -0.79
N LEU A 325 3.24 -10.48 -1.87
CA LEU A 325 3.47 -10.97 -3.23
C LEU A 325 4.87 -10.58 -3.73
N ALA A 326 5.30 -9.35 -3.44
CA ALA A 326 6.65 -8.88 -3.75
C ALA A 326 7.71 -9.74 -3.05
N PHE A 327 7.48 -10.13 -1.81
CA PHE A 327 8.36 -11.02 -1.06
C PHE A 327 8.46 -12.40 -1.71
N ALA A 328 7.34 -12.98 -2.10
CA ALA A 328 7.31 -14.24 -2.81
C ALA A 328 8.05 -14.15 -4.16
N TRP A 329 7.80 -13.07 -4.93
CA TRP A 329 8.50 -12.84 -6.20
C TRP A 329 10.01 -12.71 -6.00
N LEU A 330 10.47 -11.92 -5.02
CA LEU A 330 11.90 -11.78 -4.70
C LEU A 330 12.52 -13.14 -4.35
N ALA A 331 11.80 -14.00 -3.61
CA ALA A 331 12.27 -15.34 -3.27
C ALA A 331 12.43 -16.21 -4.52
N THR A 332 11.54 -16.15 -5.51
CA THR A 332 11.70 -16.87 -6.78
C THR A 332 12.93 -16.43 -7.57
N LYS A 333 13.36 -15.18 -7.43
CA LYS A 333 14.55 -14.66 -8.09
C LYS A 333 15.84 -14.98 -7.32
N ALA A 334 15.77 -14.99 -6.01
CA ALA A 334 16.91 -15.32 -5.14
C ALA A 334 17.22 -16.81 -5.14
N TYR A 335 16.19 -17.64 -5.19
CA TYR A 335 16.27 -19.12 -5.03
C TYR A 335 15.47 -19.85 -6.12
N PRO A 336 15.86 -19.70 -7.41
CA PRO A 336 15.06 -20.20 -8.53
C PRO A 336 14.85 -21.73 -8.50
N GLU A 337 15.79 -22.50 -8.00
CA GLU A 337 15.67 -23.97 -7.94
C GLU A 337 14.67 -24.39 -6.86
N GLU A 338 14.72 -23.76 -5.68
CA GLU A 338 13.87 -24.08 -4.55
C GLU A 338 12.42 -23.59 -4.76
N PHE A 339 12.24 -22.58 -5.61
CA PHE A 339 10.96 -21.98 -5.93
C PHE A 339 10.48 -22.27 -7.37
N LYS A 340 11.09 -23.22 -8.11
CA LYS A 340 10.73 -23.53 -9.50
C LYS A 340 9.25 -23.87 -9.69
N ASP A 341 8.67 -24.59 -8.71
CA ASP A 341 7.28 -25.03 -8.73
C ASP A 341 6.37 -24.15 -7.86
N TYR A 342 6.85 -22.96 -7.44
CA TYR A 342 6.05 -22.06 -6.62
C TYR A 342 4.97 -21.37 -7.48
N PRO A 343 3.67 -21.50 -7.15
CA PRO A 343 2.57 -21.05 -8.00
C PRO A 343 2.34 -19.54 -7.85
N LEU A 344 3.36 -18.73 -8.19
CA LEU A 344 3.34 -17.28 -7.95
C LEU A 344 2.22 -16.58 -8.74
N LYS A 345 1.99 -16.97 -10.00
CA LYS A 345 0.95 -16.35 -10.85
C LYS A 345 -0.45 -16.60 -10.29
N GLU A 346 -0.70 -17.82 -9.87
CA GLU A 346 -1.96 -18.25 -9.26
C GLU A 346 -2.21 -17.49 -7.95
N LYS A 347 -1.18 -17.37 -7.11
CA LYS A 347 -1.25 -16.62 -5.85
C LYS A 347 -1.52 -15.13 -6.06
N ILE A 348 -0.92 -14.53 -7.09
CA ILE A 348 -1.19 -13.13 -7.46
C ILE A 348 -2.66 -12.98 -7.87
N LYS A 349 -3.17 -13.84 -8.75
CA LYS A 349 -4.58 -13.81 -9.18
C LYS A 349 -5.55 -14.03 -8.03
N GLU A 350 -5.28 -15.02 -7.16
CA GLU A 350 -6.10 -15.30 -6.00
C GLU A 350 -6.14 -14.10 -5.04
N TYR A 351 -4.99 -13.47 -4.78
CA TYR A 351 -4.87 -12.32 -3.90
C TYR A 351 -5.71 -11.14 -4.40
N TYR A 352 -5.60 -10.81 -5.69
CA TYR A 352 -6.33 -9.71 -6.30
C TYR A 352 -7.85 -9.99 -6.35
N LYS A 353 -8.24 -11.20 -6.72
CA LYS A 353 -9.65 -11.61 -6.72
C LYS A 353 -10.25 -11.54 -5.32
N LYS A 354 -9.55 -12.06 -4.32
CA LYS A 354 -10.04 -12.15 -2.95
C LYS A 354 -10.17 -10.80 -2.26
N PHE A 355 -9.17 -9.93 -2.41
CA PHE A 355 -9.07 -8.71 -1.61
C PHE A 355 -9.40 -7.43 -2.36
N TYR A 356 -9.23 -7.43 -3.68
CA TYR A 356 -9.53 -6.26 -4.48
C TYR A 356 -10.76 -6.46 -5.37
N ASN A 357 -11.41 -7.63 -5.26
CA ASN A 357 -12.55 -7.99 -6.10
C ASN A 357 -12.26 -7.76 -7.59
N TYR A 358 -11.02 -8.08 -8.00
CA TYR A 358 -10.52 -7.85 -9.35
C TYR A 358 -9.90 -9.12 -9.92
N GLU A 359 -10.40 -9.56 -11.08
CA GLU A 359 -9.87 -10.71 -11.81
C GLU A 359 -8.78 -10.25 -12.78
N LEU A 360 -7.52 -10.49 -12.41
CA LEU A 360 -6.37 -10.21 -13.25
C LEU A 360 -6.39 -11.06 -14.51
N THR A 361 -6.15 -10.44 -15.66
CA THR A 361 -5.85 -11.15 -16.91
C THR A 361 -4.43 -11.73 -16.87
N ASP A 362 -4.13 -12.68 -17.76
CA ASP A 362 -2.78 -13.23 -17.91
C ASP A 362 -1.78 -12.14 -18.31
N ASP A 363 -2.17 -11.22 -19.19
CA ASP A 363 -1.33 -10.11 -19.65
C ASP A 363 -0.99 -9.15 -18.50
N GLU A 364 -1.94 -8.87 -17.59
CA GLU A 364 -1.68 -8.04 -16.42
C GLU A 364 -0.71 -8.73 -15.44
N VAL A 365 -0.85 -10.04 -15.24
CA VAL A 365 0.11 -10.81 -14.42
C VAL A 365 1.49 -10.84 -15.05
N GLU A 366 1.59 -11.05 -16.37
CA GLU A 366 2.88 -10.98 -17.08
C GLU A 366 3.49 -9.58 -16.99
N LEU A 367 2.69 -8.52 -17.13
CA LEU A 367 3.17 -7.15 -16.93
C LEU A 367 3.76 -6.95 -15.53
N MET A 368 3.15 -7.51 -14.48
CA MET A 368 3.65 -7.46 -13.11
C MET A 368 4.97 -8.22 -12.94
N LEU A 369 5.21 -9.28 -13.70
CA LEU A 369 6.34 -10.19 -13.52
C LEU A 369 7.50 -9.97 -14.49
N SER A 370 7.30 -9.25 -15.58
CA SER A 370 8.22 -9.17 -16.73
C SER A 370 9.05 -7.89 -16.83
N LEU A 371 8.86 -6.92 -15.95
CA LEU A 371 9.62 -5.66 -15.99
C LEU A 371 11.09 -5.81 -15.57
#